data_f7bc06fe943faf5399df8c34842576e6
#
_entry.id   f7bc06fe943faf5399df8c34842576e6
#
_cell.length_a   1.000
_cell.length_b   1.000
_cell.length_c   1.000
_cell.angle_alpha   90.00
_cell.angle_beta   90.00
_cell.angle_gamma   90.00
#
_symmetry.space_group_name_H-M   'P 1'
#
loop_
_entity.id
_entity.type
_entity.pdbx_description
1 polymer ?
#
loop_
_entity_poly.entity_id
_entity_poly.type
_entity_poly.pdbx_seq_one_letter_code
_entity_poly.pdbx_strand_id
1 'polypeptide(L)'
;MAYQLRQVSLPLLPSGARDIRILHFSDLHLTPARKREIADIKGWAKLQPDLVISTGDFLAHRDGVGVALNALNELLDIPGLYVFGSNDYYAPKFKNPLSYLKKDSGERNLGEKLPIEEFDRELQSRGWINLNNKRRSITINGIAIDVRGTDDAHLELDDYEKASGKKNGELSIGVTHAPYRRVLDSMAQDEIDLIFAGHTHGGQVRMPWFGGSRSLTTNCDLPNWRSRGLTKIDSQPYLNVSAGMGYSPFAPFRIFCPSEVSLITLTTS
;
A
#
# COMPACT_ATOMS: atom_id res chain seq x y z
N MET A 1 -21.34 1.74 0.35
CA MET A 1 -19.86 1.84 0.42
C MET A 1 -19.38 2.62 -0.78
N ALA A 2 -18.43 3.53 -0.59
CA ALA A 2 -17.85 4.31 -1.69
C ALA A 2 -16.67 3.60 -2.37
N TYR A 3 -16.34 2.39 -1.94
CA TYR A 3 -15.20 1.62 -2.39
C TYR A 3 -15.59 0.17 -2.72
N GLN A 4 -14.74 -0.49 -3.49
CA GLN A 4 -14.81 -1.92 -3.77
C GLN A 4 -13.97 -2.68 -2.73
N LEU A 5 -14.57 -3.65 -2.03
CA LEU A 5 -13.84 -4.62 -1.23
C LEU A 5 -13.41 -5.78 -2.13
N ARG A 6 -12.12 -5.92 -2.35
CA ARG A 6 -11.53 -7.06 -3.06
C ARG A 6 -11.18 -8.14 -2.05
N GLN A 7 -11.76 -9.32 -2.20
CA GLN A 7 -11.45 -10.48 -1.37
C GLN A 7 -10.72 -11.54 -2.21
N VAL A 8 -9.62 -12.04 -1.67
CA VAL A 8 -8.78 -13.06 -2.33
C VAL A 8 -8.24 -14.02 -1.27
N SER A 9 -8.19 -15.31 -1.59
CA SER A 9 -7.53 -16.33 -0.77
C SER A 9 -6.25 -16.82 -1.44
N LEU A 10 -5.19 -17.03 -0.63
CA LEU A 10 -3.88 -17.49 -1.09
C LEU A 10 -3.39 -18.65 -0.22
N PRO A 11 -3.05 -19.81 -0.80
CA PRO A 11 -2.52 -20.97 -0.06
C PRO A 11 -1.00 -20.76 0.19
N LEU A 12 -0.66 -19.96 1.18
CA LEU A 12 0.72 -19.63 1.55
C LEU A 12 1.10 -20.11 2.96
N LEU A 13 0.16 -20.67 3.73
CA LEU A 13 0.44 -21.11 5.08
C LEU A 13 0.78 -22.61 5.12
N PRO A 14 1.61 -23.03 6.09
CA PRO A 14 1.89 -24.45 6.31
C PRO A 14 0.62 -25.21 6.73
N SER A 15 0.61 -26.51 6.46
CA SER A 15 -0.53 -27.38 6.82
C SER A 15 -0.86 -27.30 8.31
N GLY A 16 -2.14 -27.19 8.63
CA GLY A 16 -2.64 -27.09 10.00
C GLY A 16 -2.58 -25.68 10.62
N ALA A 17 -2.05 -24.71 9.93
CA ALA A 17 -2.07 -23.32 10.39
C ALA A 17 -3.48 -22.74 10.37
N ARG A 18 -3.75 -21.82 11.28
CA ARG A 18 -4.97 -21.01 11.24
C ARG A 18 -4.84 -19.94 10.16
N ASP A 19 -5.92 -19.69 9.42
CA ASP A 19 -5.98 -18.62 8.44
C ASP A 19 -5.55 -17.27 9.01
N ILE A 20 -4.91 -16.44 8.16
CA ILE A 20 -4.52 -15.07 8.49
C ILE A 20 -5.23 -14.13 7.52
N ARG A 21 -6.02 -13.21 8.06
CA ARG A 21 -6.77 -12.21 7.29
C ARG A 21 -5.99 -10.90 7.30
N ILE A 22 -5.51 -10.47 6.14
CA ILE A 22 -4.73 -9.23 5.97
C ILE A 22 -5.61 -8.19 5.30
N LEU A 23 -5.86 -7.08 5.99
CA LEU A 23 -6.46 -5.91 5.39
C LEU A 23 -5.36 -5.04 4.79
N HIS A 24 -5.36 -4.87 3.47
CA HIS A 24 -4.44 -3.99 2.77
C HIS A 24 -5.15 -2.78 2.21
N PHE A 25 -4.69 -1.61 2.58
CA PHE A 25 -5.11 -0.33 2.03
C PHE A 25 -3.92 0.57 1.68
N SER A 26 -4.17 1.57 0.84
CA SER A 26 -3.18 2.51 0.35
C SER A 26 -3.83 3.81 -0.10
N ASP A 27 -3.03 4.85 -0.25
CA ASP A 27 -3.39 6.07 -0.98
C ASP A 27 -4.71 6.68 -0.47
N LEU A 28 -4.82 6.89 0.83
CA LEU A 28 -6.01 7.47 1.45
C LEU A 28 -6.17 8.94 1.10
N HIS A 29 -5.06 9.67 0.99
CA HIS A 29 -5.00 11.12 0.73
C HIS A 29 -6.01 11.91 1.56
N LEU A 30 -6.02 11.67 2.86
CA LEU A 30 -7.03 12.22 3.75
C LEU A 30 -6.88 13.73 3.92
N THR A 31 -8.02 14.38 3.84
CA THR A 31 -8.21 15.78 4.19
C THR A 31 -9.45 15.91 5.08
N PRO A 32 -9.61 16.99 5.86
CA PRO A 32 -10.82 17.20 6.68
C PRO A 32 -12.14 17.17 5.90
N ALA A 33 -12.10 17.45 4.59
CA ALA A 33 -13.29 17.48 3.73
C ALA A 33 -13.80 16.07 3.33
N ARG A 34 -12.97 15.02 3.45
CA ARG A 34 -13.30 13.65 2.99
C ARG A 34 -14.13 12.86 4.01
N LYS A 35 -15.25 13.41 4.44
CA LYS A 35 -16.09 12.84 5.50
C LYS A 35 -16.62 11.43 5.19
N ARG A 36 -16.91 11.16 3.91
CA ARG A 36 -17.44 9.87 3.48
C ARG A 36 -16.38 8.77 3.54
N GLU A 37 -15.20 9.06 3.01
CA GLU A 37 -14.06 8.15 3.06
C GLU A 37 -13.65 7.86 4.51
N ILE A 38 -13.62 8.88 5.37
CA ILE A 38 -13.37 8.72 6.81
C ILE A 38 -14.40 7.78 7.45
N ALA A 39 -15.68 7.93 7.13
CA ALA A 39 -16.74 7.05 7.66
C ALA A 39 -16.61 5.61 7.15
N ASP A 40 -16.22 5.42 5.89
CA ASP A 40 -15.97 4.09 5.33
C ASP A 40 -14.77 3.41 6.02
N ILE A 41 -13.66 4.13 6.25
CA ILE A 41 -12.45 3.62 6.91
C ILE A 41 -12.75 3.16 8.34
N LYS A 42 -13.51 3.92 9.11
CA LYS A 42 -13.96 3.55 10.47
C LYS A 42 -14.71 2.22 10.52
N GLY A 43 -15.35 1.82 9.42
CA GLY A 43 -16.04 0.54 9.31
C GLY A 43 -15.15 -0.67 9.03
N TRP A 44 -13.88 -0.48 8.70
CA TRP A 44 -13.02 -1.58 8.22
C TRP A 44 -12.64 -2.58 9.32
N ALA A 45 -12.59 -2.19 10.58
CA ALA A 45 -12.36 -3.11 11.70
C ALA A 45 -13.42 -4.24 11.76
N LYS A 46 -14.64 -3.97 11.27
CA LYS A 46 -15.71 -4.99 11.16
C LYS A 46 -15.39 -6.11 10.17
N LEU A 47 -14.39 -5.92 9.31
CA LEU A 47 -13.85 -6.98 8.45
C LEU A 47 -13.02 -8.00 9.24
N GLN A 48 -12.74 -7.74 10.53
CA GLN A 48 -12.00 -8.60 11.44
C GLN A 48 -10.65 -9.09 10.85
N PRO A 49 -9.75 -8.19 10.42
CA PRO A 49 -8.42 -8.59 10.01
C PRO A 49 -7.58 -9.00 11.22
N ASP A 50 -6.67 -9.96 11.02
CA ASP A 50 -5.64 -10.33 11.99
C ASP A 50 -4.40 -9.43 11.88
N LEU A 51 -4.20 -8.84 10.70
CA LEU A 51 -3.10 -7.94 10.39
C LEU A 51 -3.59 -6.83 9.44
N VAL A 52 -3.13 -5.62 9.67
CA VAL A 52 -3.37 -4.47 8.80
C VAL A 52 -2.07 -4.08 8.11
N ILE A 53 -2.10 -3.86 6.79
CA ILE A 53 -0.95 -3.37 6.03
C ILE A 53 -1.36 -2.10 5.29
N SER A 54 -0.63 -1.02 5.54
CA SER A 54 -0.74 0.21 4.75
C SER A 54 0.50 0.44 3.91
N THR A 55 0.30 0.73 2.64
CA THR A 55 1.38 1.04 1.72
C THR A 55 1.54 2.54 1.45
N GLY A 56 1.12 3.39 2.40
CA GLY A 56 1.44 4.82 2.40
C GLY A 56 0.43 5.72 1.69
N ASP A 57 0.81 6.99 1.55
CA ASP A 57 -0.02 8.08 1.07
C ASP A 57 -1.31 8.25 1.90
N PHE A 58 -1.16 8.27 3.23
CA PHE A 58 -2.25 8.53 4.17
C PHE A 58 -2.73 9.97 4.07
N LEU A 59 -1.80 10.91 3.91
CA LEU A 59 -2.00 12.34 4.04
C LEU A 59 -2.15 13.03 2.67
N ALA A 60 -2.80 14.17 2.65
CA ALA A 60 -2.83 15.10 1.51
C ALA A 60 -2.89 16.56 1.98
N HIS A 61 -2.78 16.82 3.28
CA HIS A 61 -2.91 18.14 3.87
C HIS A 61 -2.15 18.21 5.19
N ARG A 62 -1.62 19.38 5.56
CA ARG A 62 -0.92 19.59 6.83
C ARG A 62 -1.74 19.22 8.07
N ASP A 63 -3.05 19.43 8.02
CA ASP A 63 -3.98 19.07 9.10
C ASP A 63 -4.50 17.62 8.95
N GLY A 64 -3.83 16.81 8.13
CA GLY A 64 -4.25 15.44 7.82
C GLY A 64 -3.98 14.45 8.95
N VAL A 65 -3.00 14.69 9.82
CA VAL A 65 -2.59 13.75 10.88
C VAL A 65 -3.74 13.38 11.79
N GLY A 66 -4.38 14.38 12.43
CA GLY A 66 -5.52 14.12 13.31
C GLY A 66 -6.71 13.47 12.59
N VAL A 67 -6.89 13.80 11.31
CA VAL A 67 -7.94 13.20 10.46
C VAL A 67 -7.64 11.73 10.19
N ALA A 68 -6.40 11.39 9.85
CA ALA A 68 -5.97 10.03 9.59
C ALA A 68 -6.07 9.16 10.86
N LEU A 69 -5.57 9.65 11.98
CA LEU A 69 -5.65 8.95 13.27
C LEU A 69 -7.10 8.71 13.69
N ASN A 70 -7.99 9.72 13.54
CA ASN A 70 -9.41 9.55 13.84
C ASN A 70 -10.09 8.54 12.88
N ALA A 71 -9.72 8.53 11.61
CA ALA A 71 -10.28 7.57 10.65
C ALA A 71 -9.84 6.14 10.95
N LEU A 72 -8.56 5.95 11.32
CA LEU A 72 -7.95 4.65 11.57
C LEU A 72 -8.14 4.13 12.99
N ASN A 73 -8.75 4.90 13.89
CA ASN A 73 -8.73 4.64 15.34
C ASN A 73 -9.05 3.19 15.74
N GLU A 74 -10.10 2.59 15.16
CA GLU A 74 -10.47 1.19 15.46
C GLU A 74 -9.48 0.18 14.86
N LEU A 75 -8.82 0.51 13.74
CA LEU A 75 -7.80 -0.34 13.13
C LEU A 75 -6.48 -0.30 13.90
N LEU A 76 -6.18 0.80 14.57
CA LEU A 76 -4.94 0.95 15.34
C LEU A 76 -4.85 0.01 16.55
N ASP A 77 -5.94 -0.64 16.94
CA ASP A 77 -5.96 -1.66 17.99
C ASP A 77 -5.63 -3.08 17.43
N ILE A 78 -5.46 -3.20 16.12
CA ILE A 78 -5.08 -4.43 15.42
C ILE A 78 -3.60 -4.33 15.03
N PRO A 79 -2.80 -5.42 15.10
CA PRO A 79 -1.43 -5.40 14.61
C PRO A 79 -1.31 -4.77 13.23
N GLY A 80 -0.42 -3.80 13.05
CA GLY A 80 -0.30 -3.04 11.81
C GLY A 80 1.13 -2.86 11.35
N LEU A 81 1.31 -2.89 10.03
CA LEU A 81 2.55 -2.60 9.32
C LEU A 81 2.31 -1.46 8.35
N TYR A 82 3.28 -0.56 8.21
CA TYR A 82 3.17 0.51 7.25
C TYR A 82 4.50 0.95 6.68
N VAL A 83 4.44 1.53 5.50
CA VAL A 83 5.46 2.37 4.90
C VAL A 83 4.84 3.71 4.54
N PHE A 84 5.66 4.71 4.31
CA PHE A 84 5.20 6.02 3.83
C PHE A 84 5.32 6.15 2.32
N GLY A 85 4.46 6.99 1.74
CA GLY A 85 4.53 7.41 0.35
C GLY A 85 4.86 8.90 0.22
N SER A 86 5.02 9.38 -0.99
CA SER A 86 5.46 10.75 -1.29
C SER A 86 4.52 11.82 -0.71
N ASN A 87 3.23 11.55 -0.64
CA ASN A 87 2.24 12.48 -0.10
C ASN A 87 2.11 12.44 1.43
N ASP A 88 2.86 11.57 2.11
CA ASP A 88 3.06 11.63 3.56
C ASP A 88 4.19 12.60 3.92
N TYR A 89 5.20 12.73 3.05
CA TYR A 89 6.31 13.68 3.22
C TYR A 89 5.96 15.09 2.75
N TYR A 90 5.22 15.20 1.64
CA TYR A 90 4.95 16.48 0.97
C TYR A 90 3.50 16.58 0.53
N ALA A 91 2.89 17.72 0.82
CA ALA A 91 1.54 18.02 0.33
C ALA A 91 1.50 17.96 -1.21
N PRO A 92 0.44 17.40 -1.80
CA PRO A 92 0.31 17.37 -3.24
C PRO A 92 0.28 18.77 -3.84
N LYS A 93 0.92 18.95 -5.01
CA LYS A 93 0.86 20.18 -5.82
C LYS A 93 0.09 19.94 -7.11
N PHE A 94 -0.44 21.02 -7.66
CA PHE A 94 -1.05 20.96 -8.98
C PHE A 94 -0.03 20.49 -10.01
N LYS A 95 -0.35 19.41 -10.71
CA LYS A 95 0.38 18.92 -11.89
C LYS A 95 -0.58 18.91 -13.06
N ASN A 96 -0.08 19.33 -14.23
CA ASN A 96 -0.86 19.20 -15.46
C ASN A 96 -1.23 17.71 -15.67
N PRO A 97 -2.53 17.35 -15.79
CA PRO A 97 -2.94 15.95 -15.95
C PRO A 97 -2.28 15.23 -17.15
N LEU A 98 -1.94 15.97 -18.20
CA LEU A 98 -1.23 15.41 -19.36
C LEU A 98 0.22 15.00 -19.05
N SER A 99 0.80 15.48 -17.95
CA SER A 99 2.14 15.03 -17.54
C SER A 99 2.19 13.56 -17.13
N TYR A 100 1.07 13.00 -16.65
CA TYR A 100 0.97 11.57 -16.31
C TYR A 100 1.03 10.63 -17.52
N LEU A 101 0.84 11.15 -18.73
CA LEU A 101 0.99 10.39 -19.98
C LEU A 101 2.44 10.37 -20.48
N LYS A 102 3.32 11.18 -19.90
CA LYS A 102 4.75 11.18 -20.22
C LYS A 102 5.47 10.16 -19.36
N LYS A 103 6.59 9.65 -19.87
CA LYS A 103 7.50 8.81 -19.09
C LYS A 103 7.98 9.60 -17.87
N ASP A 104 8.07 8.93 -16.72
CA ASP A 104 8.61 9.54 -15.50
C ASP A 104 10.03 10.08 -15.77
N SER A 105 10.21 11.38 -15.55
CA SER A 105 11.50 12.07 -15.79
C SER A 105 12.43 12.00 -14.57
N GLY A 106 11.94 11.50 -13.41
CA GLY A 106 12.68 11.59 -12.15
C GLY A 106 12.59 12.97 -11.48
N GLU A 107 12.20 14.02 -12.16
CA GLU A 107 12.04 15.33 -11.55
C GLU A 107 10.81 15.40 -10.65
N ARG A 108 11.01 15.83 -9.41
CA ARG A 108 9.95 15.94 -8.39
C ARG A 108 9.68 17.40 -8.04
N ASN A 109 8.47 17.87 -8.36
CA ASN A 109 8.00 19.18 -7.90
C ASN A 109 7.29 18.99 -6.54
N LEU A 110 8.08 19.08 -5.45
CA LEU A 110 7.63 18.80 -4.10
C LEU A 110 6.78 19.94 -3.53
N GLY A 111 5.76 19.57 -2.75
CA GLY A 111 4.90 20.49 -2.00
C GLY A 111 5.50 20.95 -0.68
N GLU A 112 4.65 21.53 0.17
CA GLU A 112 4.99 21.82 1.56
C GLU A 112 5.29 20.51 2.31
N LYS A 113 6.31 20.52 3.17
CA LYS A 113 6.63 19.38 4.02
C LYS A 113 5.50 19.16 5.03
N LEU A 114 5.05 17.92 5.16
CA LEU A 114 4.01 17.52 6.11
C LEU A 114 4.60 17.04 7.44
N PRO A 115 3.85 17.02 8.53
CA PRO A 115 4.32 16.65 9.87
C PRO A 115 4.42 15.12 10.02
N ILE A 116 5.24 14.49 9.16
CA ILE A 116 5.38 13.04 9.08
C ILE A 116 5.95 12.42 10.37
N GLU A 117 6.88 13.12 11.03
CA GLU A 117 7.52 12.66 12.26
C GLU A 117 6.51 12.58 13.43
N GLU A 118 5.52 13.47 13.45
CA GLU A 118 4.41 13.42 14.40
C GLU A 118 3.53 12.20 14.11
N PHE A 119 3.14 12.03 12.85
CA PHE A 119 2.30 10.92 12.44
C PHE A 119 2.94 9.56 12.70
N ASP A 120 4.24 9.43 12.41
CA ASP A 120 5.04 8.22 12.68
C ASP A 120 5.03 7.86 14.18
N ARG A 121 5.27 8.85 15.06
CA ARG A 121 5.23 8.64 16.53
C ARG A 121 3.86 8.16 17.00
N GLU A 122 2.78 8.76 16.48
CA GLU A 122 1.41 8.39 16.87
C GLU A 122 1.08 6.94 16.44
N LEU A 123 1.42 6.55 15.21
CA LEU A 123 1.22 5.17 14.73
C LEU A 123 2.02 4.17 15.58
N GLN A 124 3.29 4.46 15.85
CA GLN A 124 4.14 3.60 16.68
C GLN A 124 3.66 3.52 18.13
N SER A 125 3.12 4.60 18.69
CA SER A 125 2.56 4.61 20.05
C SER A 125 1.37 3.66 20.21
N ARG A 126 0.68 3.37 19.10
CA ARG A 126 -0.42 2.41 19.01
C ARG A 126 0.04 1.01 18.60
N GLY A 127 1.35 0.75 18.55
CA GLY A 127 1.93 -0.55 18.26
C GLY A 127 2.08 -0.88 16.77
N TRP A 128 1.77 0.03 15.86
CA TRP A 128 2.04 -0.18 14.45
C TRP A 128 3.53 -0.07 14.13
N ILE A 129 4.01 -0.87 13.20
CA ILE A 129 5.42 -1.04 12.87
C ILE A 129 5.75 -0.30 11.57
N ASN A 130 6.62 0.71 11.66
CA ASN A 130 7.21 1.38 10.50
C ASN A 130 8.25 0.47 9.83
N LEU A 131 8.05 0.17 8.56
CA LEU A 131 8.93 -0.67 7.74
C LEU A 131 9.76 0.12 6.72
N ASN A 132 9.81 1.47 6.77
CA ASN A 132 10.67 2.25 5.87
C ASN A 132 12.13 1.81 5.99
N ASN A 133 12.65 1.12 4.96
CA ASN A 133 13.99 0.54 4.90
C ASN A 133 14.32 -0.33 6.14
N LYS A 134 13.35 -1.13 6.58
CA LYS A 134 13.48 -1.95 7.79
C LYS A 134 12.96 -3.37 7.57
N ARG A 135 13.53 -4.26 8.37
CA ARG A 135 13.11 -5.65 8.51
C ARG A 135 12.70 -5.93 9.95
N ARG A 136 11.65 -6.72 10.15
CA ARG A 136 11.16 -7.16 11.46
C ARG A 136 10.65 -8.60 11.37
N SER A 137 10.54 -9.24 12.52
CA SER A 137 9.82 -10.50 12.67
C SER A 137 8.60 -10.25 13.55
N ILE A 138 7.44 -10.74 13.11
CA ILE A 138 6.18 -10.69 13.86
C ILE A 138 5.58 -12.09 13.93
N THR A 139 4.65 -12.30 14.86
CA THR A 139 3.90 -13.55 14.95
C THR A 139 2.41 -13.25 14.89
N ILE A 140 1.71 -13.83 13.92
CA ILE A 140 0.26 -13.72 13.76
C ILE A 140 -0.34 -15.13 13.73
N ASN A 141 -1.33 -15.39 14.57
CA ASN A 141 -1.98 -16.70 14.68
C ASN A 141 -0.99 -17.88 14.86
N GLY A 142 0.15 -17.63 15.52
CA GLY A 142 1.21 -18.63 15.75
C GLY A 142 2.22 -18.77 14.60
N ILE A 143 2.03 -18.07 13.48
CA ILE A 143 2.93 -18.10 12.33
C ILE A 143 3.98 -17.01 12.44
N ALA A 144 5.25 -17.38 12.33
CA ALA A 144 6.38 -16.44 12.28
C ALA A 144 6.49 -15.82 10.88
N ILE A 145 6.34 -14.51 10.79
CA ILE A 145 6.36 -13.75 9.54
C ILE A 145 7.57 -12.82 9.52
N ASP A 146 8.41 -12.99 8.51
CA ASP A 146 9.51 -12.08 8.18
C ASP A 146 8.94 -10.92 7.35
N VAL A 147 8.87 -9.73 7.93
CA VAL A 147 8.31 -8.54 7.26
C VAL A 147 9.41 -7.56 6.92
N ARG A 148 9.39 -7.07 5.69
CA ARG A 148 10.40 -6.14 5.16
C ARG A 148 9.73 -5.02 4.39
N GLY A 149 10.29 -3.83 4.46
CA GLY A 149 9.75 -2.71 3.68
C GLY A 149 10.82 -1.77 3.19
N THR A 150 10.45 -0.97 2.21
CA THR A 150 11.26 0.15 1.73
C THR A 150 10.57 1.46 2.05
N ASP A 151 11.35 2.51 2.17
CA ASP A 151 10.86 3.87 2.08
C ASP A 151 10.39 4.19 0.65
N ASP A 152 9.91 5.39 0.39
CA ASP A 152 9.28 5.72 -0.88
C ASP A 152 10.24 5.69 -2.07
N ALA A 153 10.03 4.70 -2.95
CA ALA A 153 10.80 4.55 -4.17
C ALA A 153 10.51 5.65 -5.22
N HIS A 154 9.36 6.34 -5.12
CA HIS A 154 9.05 7.45 -6.02
C HIS A 154 9.88 8.70 -5.69
N LEU A 155 10.27 8.88 -4.44
CA LEU A 155 11.19 9.93 -3.98
C LEU A 155 12.65 9.48 -3.94
N GLU A 156 12.96 8.24 -4.38
CA GLU A 156 14.31 7.65 -4.34
C GLU A 156 14.87 7.55 -2.89
N LEU A 157 13.97 7.34 -1.92
CA LEU A 157 14.33 7.14 -0.51
C LEU A 157 14.48 5.65 -0.15
N ASP A 158 14.16 4.76 -1.09
CA ASP A 158 14.24 3.31 -0.92
C ASP A 158 15.69 2.82 -0.80
N ASP A 159 15.94 2.07 0.27
CA ASP A 159 17.21 1.41 0.54
C ASP A 159 16.91 -0.02 1.03
N TYR A 160 16.64 -0.91 0.08
CA TYR A 160 16.26 -2.28 0.39
C TYR A 160 17.41 -3.09 1.00
N GLU A 161 18.68 -2.70 0.77
CA GLU A 161 19.84 -3.40 1.35
C GLU A 161 19.75 -3.48 2.88
N LYS A 162 19.20 -2.45 3.54
CA LYS A 162 18.97 -2.44 4.99
C LYS A 162 17.96 -3.47 5.47
N ALA A 163 17.09 -3.96 4.59
CA ALA A 163 16.05 -4.93 4.90
C ALA A 163 16.32 -6.30 4.26
N SER A 164 17.33 -6.40 3.41
CA SER A 164 17.65 -7.60 2.62
C SER A 164 18.19 -8.75 3.48
N GLY A 165 18.30 -9.92 2.86
CA GLY A 165 18.93 -11.11 3.42
C GLY A 165 18.02 -12.35 3.37
N LYS A 166 18.53 -13.51 3.79
CA LYS A 166 17.80 -14.78 3.77
C LYS A 166 16.50 -14.71 4.55
N LYS A 167 15.45 -15.33 4.04
CA LYS A 167 14.14 -15.47 4.70
C LYS A 167 14.31 -16.04 6.12
N ASN A 168 13.63 -15.43 7.09
CA ASN A 168 13.63 -15.86 8.49
C ASN A 168 12.20 -15.92 9.00
N GLY A 169 11.53 -17.04 8.80
CA GLY A 169 10.14 -17.28 9.17
C GLY A 169 9.47 -18.26 8.22
N GLU A 170 8.25 -18.65 8.55
CA GLU A 170 7.43 -19.55 7.74
C GLU A 170 6.86 -18.83 6.52
N LEU A 171 6.62 -17.52 6.68
CA LEU A 171 6.11 -16.62 5.65
C LEU A 171 6.99 -15.37 5.58
N SER A 172 7.14 -14.80 4.39
CA SER A 172 7.81 -13.52 4.19
C SER A 172 6.92 -12.54 3.44
N ILE A 173 6.83 -11.30 3.95
CA ILE A 173 6.00 -10.23 3.38
C ILE A 173 6.86 -9.02 3.08
N GLY A 174 6.80 -8.54 1.84
CA GLY A 174 7.37 -7.28 1.41
C GLY A 174 6.32 -6.15 1.39
N VAL A 175 6.71 -4.95 1.81
CA VAL A 175 5.84 -3.77 1.80
C VAL A 175 6.58 -2.61 1.17
N THR A 176 6.01 -2.01 0.13
CA THR A 176 6.58 -0.83 -0.53
C THR A 176 5.45 0.12 -0.94
N HIS A 177 5.70 1.43 -0.95
CA HIS A 177 4.70 2.34 -1.48
C HIS A 177 4.60 2.20 -3.00
N ALA A 178 5.63 2.54 -3.72
CA ALA A 178 5.64 2.54 -5.17
C ALA A 178 6.32 1.28 -5.73
N PRO A 179 5.62 0.48 -6.58
CA PRO A 179 6.10 -0.81 -7.06
C PRO A 179 7.10 -0.67 -8.22
N TYR A 180 8.22 0.04 -8.00
CA TYR A 180 9.30 0.12 -8.97
C TYR A 180 10.00 -1.24 -9.11
N ARG A 181 10.34 -1.60 -10.34
CA ARG A 181 10.96 -2.89 -10.66
C ARG A 181 12.21 -3.16 -9.83
N ARG A 182 13.08 -2.16 -9.64
CA ARG A 182 14.29 -2.31 -8.81
C ARG A 182 13.99 -2.82 -7.39
N VAL A 183 12.89 -2.35 -6.78
CA VAL A 183 12.46 -2.81 -5.45
C VAL A 183 11.88 -4.20 -5.52
N LEU A 184 10.98 -4.44 -6.48
CA LEU A 184 10.33 -5.74 -6.66
C LEU A 184 11.34 -6.84 -7.00
N ASP A 185 12.31 -6.55 -7.87
CA ASP A 185 13.36 -7.49 -8.27
C ASP A 185 14.27 -7.83 -7.07
N SER A 186 14.62 -6.84 -6.23
CA SER A 186 15.41 -7.09 -5.01
C SER A 186 14.64 -7.93 -3.99
N MET A 187 13.35 -7.66 -3.76
CA MET A 187 12.49 -8.47 -2.90
C MET A 187 12.33 -9.90 -3.45
N ALA A 188 12.26 -10.05 -4.78
CA ALA A 188 12.17 -11.34 -5.43
C ALA A 188 13.45 -12.17 -5.28
N GLN A 189 14.63 -11.53 -5.33
CA GLN A 189 15.92 -12.20 -5.08
C GLN A 189 16.03 -12.75 -3.65
N ASP A 190 15.39 -12.11 -2.70
CA ASP A 190 15.30 -12.53 -1.29
C ASP A 190 14.16 -13.54 -1.04
N GLU A 191 13.51 -14.06 -2.08
CA GLU A 191 12.44 -15.06 -2.00
C GLU A 191 11.25 -14.63 -1.12
N ILE A 192 10.84 -13.35 -1.21
CA ILE A 192 9.63 -12.86 -0.54
C ILE A 192 8.41 -13.60 -1.12
N ASP A 193 7.50 -14.08 -0.27
CA ASP A 193 6.31 -14.83 -0.70
C ASP A 193 5.21 -13.92 -1.25
N LEU A 194 4.98 -12.77 -0.59
CA LEU A 194 3.90 -11.84 -0.92
C LEU A 194 4.35 -10.38 -0.75
N ILE A 195 4.18 -9.57 -1.78
CA ILE A 195 4.51 -8.14 -1.77
C ILE A 195 3.22 -7.32 -1.83
N PHE A 196 3.15 -6.28 -1.00
CA PHE A 196 2.09 -5.27 -0.99
C PHE A 196 2.62 -3.94 -1.51
N ALA A 197 1.85 -3.30 -2.40
CA ALA A 197 2.21 -2.00 -2.97
C ALA A 197 0.97 -1.12 -3.23
N GLY A 198 1.19 0.18 -3.36
CA GLY A 198 0.19 1.21 -3.66
C GLY A 198 0.58 2.09 -4.85
N HIS A 199 0.51 3.43 -4.67
CA HIS A 199 1.01 4.47 -5.57
C HIS A 199 0.31 4.60 -6.93
N THR A 200 -0.01 3.50 -7.57
CA THR A 200 -0.51 3.49 -8.95
C THR A 200 -1.94 4.01 -9.09
N HIS A 201 -2.69 4.10 -8.00
CA HIS A 201 -4.13 4.37 -7.99
C HIS A 201 -4.93 3.47 -8.95
N GLY A 202 -4.43 2.27 -9.22
CA GLY A 202 -4.98 1.38 -10.25
C GLY A 202 -4.89 1.96 -11.68
N GLY A 203 -4.05 2.99 -11.85
CA GLY A 203 -3.92 3.81 -13.04
C GLY A 203 -4.97 4.91 -13.15
N GLN A 204 -5.84 5.08 -12.16
CA GLN A 204 -6.87 6.11 -11.99
C GLN A 204 -7.84 6.27 -13.19
N VAL A 205 -7.31 6.25 -14.43
CA VAL A 205 -8.06 6.20 -15.69
C VAL A 205 -7.75 4.88 -16.39
N ARG A 206 -8.79 4.08 -16.60
CA ARG A 206 -8.68 2.78 -17.27
C ARG A 206 -9.55 2.75 -18.51
N MET A 207 -9.13 2.01 -19.50
CA MET A 207 -9.94 1.73 -20.70
C MET A 207 -10.46 0.31 -20.66
N PRO A 208 -11.71 0.05 -21.08
CA PRO A 208 -12.20 -1.29 -21.31
C PRO A 208 -11.27 -2.04 -22.28
N TRP A 209 -10.98 -3.30 -21.98
CA TRP A 209 -10.14 -4.16 -22.79
C TRP A 209 -10.66 -5.59 -22.73
N PHE A 210 -10.35 -6.41 -23.73
CA PHE A 210 -10.75 -7.82 -23.73
C PHE A 210 -10.32 -8.50 -22.43
N GLY A 211 -11.29 -9.05 -21.69
CA GLY A 211 -11.06 -9.69 -20.40
C GLY A 211 -10.89 -8.74 -19.21
N GLY A 212 -11.22 -7.44 -19.34
CA GLY A 212 -11.18 -6.49 -18.22
C GLY A 212 -10.94 -5.04 -18.61
N SER A 213 -10.00 -4.37 -17.92
CA SER A 213 -9.59 -2.99 -18.22
C SER A 213 -8.09 -2.82 -18.01
N ARG A 214 -7.48 -1.94 -18.82
CA ARG A 214 -6.06 -1.55 -18.68
C ARG A 214 -5.94 -0.10 -18.27
N SER A 215 -4.97 0.21 -17.40
CA SER A 215 -4.64 1.58 -17.07
C SER A 215 -3.91 2.27 -18.24
N LEU A 216 -4.02 3.59 -18.33
CA LEU A 216 -3.24 4.39 -19.26
C LEU A 216 -1.81 4.60 -18.77
N THR A 217 -1.63 4.68 -17.43
CA THR A 217 -0.33 4.85 -16.79
C THR A 217 -0.31 4.18 -15.42
N THR A 218 0.88 3.91 -14.89
CA THR A 218 1.09 3.44 -13.52
C THR A 218 1.87 4.44 -12.68
N ASN A 219 2.33 5.54 -13.29
CA ASN A 219 3.20 6.54 -12.68
C ASN A 219 4.51 5.95 -12.09
N CYS A 220 4.92 4.78 -12.59
CA CYS A 220 6.17 4.08 -12.30
C CYS A 220 6.54 3.20 -13.50
N ASP A 221 7.52 2.31 -13.35
CA ASP A 221 7.96 1.40 -14.42
C ASP A 221 7.23 0.06 -14.47
N LEU A 222 6.16 -0.09 -13.64
CA LEU A 222 5.32 -1.28 -13.62
C LEU A 222 4.46 -1.36 -14.90
N PRO A 223 4.30 -2.53 -15.53
CA PRO A 223 3.40 -2.69 -16.68
C PRO A 223 1.95 -2.31 -16.36
N ASN A 224 1.28 -1.61 -17.28
CA ASN A 224 -0.06 -1.05 -17.09
C ASN A 224 -1.14 -2.08 -16.69
N TRP A 225 -1.01 -3.34 -17.09
CA TRP A 225 -1.94 -4.40 -16.72
C TRP A 225 -1.81 -4.84 -15.26
N ARG A 226 -0.67 -4.56 -14.61
CA ARG A 226 -0.38 -4.88 -13.21
C ARG A 226 -0.70 -3.75 -12.24
N SER A 227 -1.31 -2.67 -12.72
CA SER A 227 -1.58 -1.46 -11.93
C SER A 227 -2.49 -1.67 -10.73
N ARG A 228 -3.15 -2.81 -10.59
CA ARG A 228 -4.00 -3.15 -9.44
C ARG A 228 -4.25 -4.63 -9.30
N GLY A 229 -4.61 -5.03 -8.08
CA GLY A 229 -5.01 -6.39 -7.73
C GLY A 229 -3.83 -7.34 -7.56
N LEU A 230 -4.17 -8.59 -7.32
CA LEU A 230 -3.19 -9.63 -7.10
C LEU A 230 -2.67 -10.17 -8.43
N THR A 231 -1.35 -10.22 -8.57
CA THR A 231 -0.65 -10.84 -9.71
C THR A 231 0.50 -11.69 -9.19
N LYS A 232 0.88 -12.73 -9.94
CA LYS A 232 2.10 -13.48 -9.69
C LYS A 232 3.22 -12.94 -10.59
N ILE A 233 4.41 -12.78 -10.04
CA ILE A 233 5.61 -12.38 -10.78
C ILE A 233 6.30 -13.67 -11.23
N ASP A 234 5.97 -14.18 -12.41
CA ASP A 234 6.51 -15.43 -13.00
C ASP A 234 6.47 -16.60 -12.02
N SER A 235 7.62 -17.21 -11.69
CA SER A 235 7.78 -18.27 -10.68
C SER A 235 7.94 -17.73 -9.25
N GLN A 236 7.79 -16.42 -9.05
CA GLN A 236 8.21 -15.67 -7.86
C GLN A 236 7.06 -15.07 -7.05
N PRO A 237 7.29 -14.09 -6.16
CA PRO A 237 6.31 -13.63 -5.20
C PRO A 237 4.97 -13.21 -5.82
N TYR A 238 3.92 -13.41 -5.05
CA TYR A 238 2.68 -12.70 -5.32
C TYR A 238 2.87 -11.20 -5.09
N LEU A 239 2.29 -10.38 -5.96
CA LEU A 239 2.26 -8.92 -5.81
C LEU A 239 0.81 -8.47 -5.75
N ASN A 240 0.40 -7.83 -4.65
CA ASN A 240 -0.89 -7.16 -4.54
C ASN A 240 -0.68 -5.64 -4.63
N VAL A 241 -1.14 -5.05 -5.72
CA VAL A 241 -1.13 -3.59 -5.91
C VAL A 241 -2.51 -3.04 -5.59
N SER A 242 -2.60 -2.14 -4.61
CA SER A 242 -3.85 -1.47 -4.26
C SER A 242 -4.22 -0.43 -5.32
N ALA A 243 -5.50 -0.35 -5.68
CA ALA A 243 -5.99 0.77 -6.46
C ALA A 243 -6.16 2.06 -5.62
N GLY A 244 -5.91 1.99 -4.33
CA GLY A 244 -6.04 3.09 -3.40
C GLY A 244 -7.48 3.49 -3.10
N MET A 245 -7.68 4.12 -1.96
CA MET A 245 -8.98 4.63 -1.52
C MET A 245 -9.23 6.05 -2.00
N GLY A 246 -8.21 6.90 -1.90
CA GLY A 246 -8.24 8.31 -2.24
C GLY A 246 -7.77 8.62 -3.66
N TYR A 247 -7.55 9.89 -3.88
CA TYR A 247 -6.97 10.48 -5.10
C TYR A 247 -6.33 11.82 -4.75
N SER A 248 -5.40 12.28 -5.56
CA SER A 248 -4.85 13.63 -5.41
C SER A 248 -5.96 14.68 -5.48
N PRO A 249 -5.96 15.71 -4.62
CA PRO A 249 -6.92 16.83 -4.69
C PRO A 249 -6.94 17.52 -6.07
N PHE A 250 -5.85 17.45 -6.81
CA PHE A 250 -5.71 18.08 -8.13
C PHE A 250 -6.12 17.18 -9.30
N ALA A 251 -6.41 15.90 -9.03
CA ALA A 251 -6.94 14.94 -10.01
C ALA A 251 -8.11 14.15 -9.39
N PRO A 252 -9.23 14.84 -9.04
CA PRO A 252 -10.32 14.26 -8.25
C PRO A 252 -11.28 13.41 -9.10
N PHE A 253 -10.75 12.58 -9.99
CA PHE A 253 -11.55 11.74 -10.86
C PHE A 253 -10.96 10.35 -10.99
N ARG A 254 -11.85 9.35 -11.10
CA ARG A 254 -11.53 7.96 -11.43
C ARG A 254 -12.45 7.49 -12.54
N ILE A 255 -11.91 6.90 -13.60
CA ILE A 255 -12.65 6.41 -14.74
C ILE A 255 -12.42 4.90 -14.87
N PHE A 256 -13.49 4.10 -14.76
CA PHE A 256 -13.45 2.62 -14.72
C PHE A 256 -12.45 2.04 -13.69
N CYS A 257 -12.16 2.82 -12.66
CA CYS A 257 -11.20 2.48 -11.60
C CYS A 257 -11.78 2.90 -10.24
N PRO A 258 -12.72 2.15 -9.66
CA PRO A 258 -13.27 2.46 -8.35
C PRO A 258 -12.17 2.46 -7.29
N SER A 259 -12.38 3.21 -6.20
CA SER A 259 -11.59 3.08 -4.96
C SER A 259 -11.66 1.66 -4.45
N GLU A 260 -10.58 1.18 -3.84
CA GLU A 260 -10.45 -0.24 -3.46
C GLU A 260 -9.72 -0.40 -2.13
N VAL A 261 -10.17 -1.38 -1.36
CA VAL A 261 -9.44 -1.97 -0.24
C VAL A 261 -9.41 -3.48 -0.44
N SER A 262 -8.30 -4.14 -0.09
CA SER A 262 -8.15 -5.59 -0.25
C SER A 262 -8.21 -6.31 1.09
N LEU A 263 -8.95 -7.40 1.18
CA LEU A 263 -8.89 -8.37 2.26
C LEU A 263 -8.32 -9.68 1.70
N ILE A 264 -7.07 -9.97 2.05
CA ILE A 264 -6.37 -11.17 1.60
C ILE A 264 -6.38 -12.17 2.74
N THR A 265 -6.96 -13.35 2.48
CA THR A 265 -6.93 -14.45 3.43
C THR A 265 -5.84 -15.42 3.04
N LEU A 266 -4.82 -15.55 3.87
CA LEU A 266 -3.82 -16.58 3.72
C LEU A 266 -4.38 -17.88 4.31
N THR A 267 -4.33 -18.96 3.53
CA THR A 267 -4.87 -20.27 3.91
C THR A 267 -3.77 -21.32 3.82
N THR A 268 -4.04 -22.49 4.38
CA THR A 268 -3.20 -23.68 4.16
C THR A 268 -3.34 -24.17 2.70
N SER A 269 -2.27 -24.75 2.18
CA SER A 269 -2.22 -25.41 0.86
C SER A 269 -2.91 -26.77 0.89
#